data_e7b1e95c6bac22b72394b9f444aa9655
#
_entry.id   e7b1e95c6bac22b72394b9f444aa9655
#
_cell.length_a   1.000
_cell.length_b   1.000
_cell.length_c   1.000
_cell.angle_alpha   90.00
_cell.angle_beta   90.00
_cell.angle_gamma   90.00
#
_symmetry.space_group_name_H-M   'P 1'
#
loop_
_entity.id
_entity.type
_entity.pdbx_description
1 polymer ?
#
loop_
_entity_poly.entity_id
_entity_poly.type
_entity_poly.pdbx_seq_one_letter_code
_entity_poly.pdbx_strand_id
1 'polypeptide(L)' 'MITKVKKQLEDISNEVVSYEMILSDGTISSVPKDEANTDYQNILKWVAEGNTIEE' A
#
# COMPACT_ATOMS: atom_id res chain seq x y z
N MET A 1 4.91 -11.99 -2.02
CA MET A 1 3.65 -11.72 -2.70
C MET A 1 2.73 -10.90 -1.79
N ILE A 2 2.07 -9.89 -2.33
CA ILE A 2 1.18 -9.03 -1.55
C ILE A 2 -0.15 -9.74 -1.30
N THR A 3 -0.59 -9.82 -0.04
CA THR A 3 -1.89 -10.39 0.30
C THR A 3 -2.91 -9.31 0.62
N LYS A 4 -2.46 -8.15 1.10
CA LYS A 4 -3.35 -7.09 1.54
C LYS A 4 -2.60 -5.76 1.56
N VAL A 5 -3.29 -4.68 1.26
CA VAL A 5 -2.75 -3.32 1.35
C VAL A 5 -3.77 -2.45 2.05
N LYS A 6 -3.31 -1.66 3.02
CA LYS A 6 -4.14 -0.70 3.76
C LYS A 6 -3.61 0.70 3.54
N LYS A 7 -4.50 1.66 3.53
CA LYS A 7 -4.13 3.07 3.46
C LYS A 7 -3.78 3.59 4.85
N GLN A 8 -2.72 4.38 4.91
CA GLN A 8 -2.35 5.13 6.11
C GLN A 8 -2.76 6.58 5.88
N LEU A 9 -3.71 7.06 6.66
CA LEU A 9 -4.24 8.41 6.51
C LEU A 9 -3.64 9.34 7.56
N GLU A 10 -3.48 10.61 7.18
CA GLU A 10 -3.10 11.65 8.12
C GLU A 10 -4.33 12.12 8.88
N ASP A 11 -4.22 12.23 10.20
CA ASP A 11 -5.36 12.57 11.05
C ASP A 11 -5.96 13.94 10.77
N ILE A 12 -5.13 14.89 10.36
CA ILE A 12 -5.56 16.29 10.19
C ILE A 12 -6.21 16.54 8.84
N SER A 13 -5.58 16.08 7.76
CA SER A 13 -6.04 16.35 6.40
C SER A 13 -6.82 15.22 5.78
N ASN A 14 -6.82 14.06 6.41
CA ASN A 14 -7.48 12.86 5.90
C ASN A 14 -6.91 12.41 4.53
N GLU A 15 -5.66 12.77 4.26
CA GLU A 15 -4.99 12.38 3.03
C GLU A 15 -4.18 11.10 3.21
N VAL A 16 -4.07 10.33 2.12
CA VAL A 16 -3.24 9.12 2.14
C VAL A 16 -1.78 9.54 2.08
N VAL A 17 -1.03 9.23 3.14
CA VAL A 17 0.40 9.57 3.22
C VAL A 17 1.30 8.37 2.92
N SER A 18 0.81 7.16 3.15
CA SER A 18 1.55 5.94 2.86
C SER A 18 0.59 4.77 2.77
N TYR A 19 1.15 3.59 2.47
CA TYR A 19 0.38 2.35 2.45
C TYR A 19 1.06 1.32 3.36
N GLU A 20 0.27 0.45 3.96
CA GLU A 20 0.76 -0.68 4.71
C GLU A 20 0.58 -1.92 3.86
N MET A 21 1.69 -2.50 3.40
CA MET A 21 1.69 -3.67 2.53
C MET A 21 1.94 -4.92 3.36
N ILE A 22 1.01 -5.86 3.30
CA ILE A 22 1.11 -7.11 4.04
C ILE A 22 1.41 -8.24 3.05
N LEU A 23 2.49 -8.94 3.29
CA LEU A 23 2.96 -10.02 2.43
C LEU A 23 2.46 -11.38 2.91
N SER A 24 2.51 -12.37 2.02
CA SER A 24 2.01 -13.72 2.31
C SER A 24 2.76 -14.42 3.44
N ASP A 25 3.98 -13.99 3.73
CA ASP A 25 4.78 -14.56 4.83
C ASP A 25 4.52 -13.88 6.17
N GLY A 26 3.60 -12.91 6.20
CA GLY A 26 3.28 -12.15 7.40
C GLY A 26 4.07 -10.86 7.56
N THR A 27 4.98 -10.55 6.65
CA THR A 27 5.76 -9.31 6.71
C THR A 27 4.87 -8.11 6.43
N ILE A 28 5.02 -7.08 7.26
CA ILE A 28 4.30 -5.82 7.08
C ILE A 28 5.31 -4.74 6.74
N SER A 29 5.11 -4.05 5.63
CA SER A 29 5.99 -2.98 5.18
C SER A 29 5.23 -1.68 5.04
N SER A 30 5.84 -0.59 5.50
CA SER A 30 5.31 0.75 5.30
C SER A 30 5.86 1.28 3.97
N VAL A 31 4.97 1.64 3.05
CA VAL A 31 5.35 2.06 1.70
C VAL A 31 4.92 3.51 1.50
N PRO A 32 5.89 4.42 1.27
CA PRO A 32 5.53 5.81 1.02
C PRO A 32 4.82 5.96 -0.32
N LYS A 33 3.99 6.98 -0.42
CA LYS A 33 3.29 7.29 -1.67
C LYS A 33 4.25 8.03 -2.61
N ASP A 34 5.17 7.29 -3.18
CA ASP A 34 6.23 7.84 -4.06
C ASP A 34 6.35 6.96 -5.30
N GLU A 35 6.10 7.53 -6.46
CA GLU A 35 6.14 6.81 -7.73
C GLU A 35 7.52 6.23 -8.05
N ALA A 36 8.58 6.78 -7.47
CA ALA A 36 9.92 6.25 -7.62
C ALA A 36 10.19 5.03 -6.73
N ASN A 37 9.30 4.73 -5.78
CA ASN A 37 9.46 3.61 -4.88
C ASN A 37 8.97 2.32 -5.54
N THR A 38 9.83 1.31 -5.57
CA THR A 38 9.50 0.02 -6.21
C THR A 38 8.32 -0.65 -5.54
N ASP A 39 8.24 -0.60 -4.22
CA ASP A 39 7.14 -1.23 -3.49
C ASP A 39 5.81 -0.53 -3.80
N TYR A 40 5.83 0.78 -3.95
CA TYR A 40 4.64 1.51 -4.34
C TYR A 40 4.17 1.09 -5.74
N GLN A 41 5.09 0.92 -6.67
CA GLN A 41 4.77 0.43 -8.00
C GLN A 41 4.19 -0.98 -7.96
N ASN A 42 4.70 -1.83 -7.08
CA ASN A 42 4.17 -3.18 -6.89
C ASN A 42 2.73 -3.14 -6.37
N ILE A 43 2.42 -2.18 -5.48
CA ILE A 43 1.05 -1.99 -4.99
C ILE A 43 0.12 -1.59 -6.14
N LEU A 44 0.55 -0.65 -6.98
CA LEU A 44 -0.25 -0.21 -8.12
C LEU A 44 -0.52 -1.36 -9.08
N LYS A 45 0.48 -2.19 -9.33
CA LYS A 45 0.33 -3.37 -10.18
C LYS A 45 -0.64 -4.37 -9.58
N TRP A 46 -0.56 -4.57 -8.28
CA TRP A 46 -1.45 -5.47 -7.55
C TRP A 46 -2.91 -5.01 -7.65
N VAL A 47 -3.14 -3.70 -7.52
CA VAL A 47 -4.48 -3.13 -7.67
C VAL A 47 -4.98 -3.33 -9.10
N ALA A 48 -4.10 -3.16 -10.09
CA ALA A 48 -4.46 -3.34 -11.50
C ALA A 48 -4.89 -4.78 -11.82
N GLU A 49 -4.46 -5.73 -10.99
CA GLU A 49 -4.86 -7.14 -11.14
C GLU A 49 -6.28 -7.42 -10.62
N GLY A 50 -6.96 -6.44 -10.09
CA GLY A 50 -8.33 -6.58 -9.61
C GLY A 50 -8.47 -6.55 -8.09
N ASN A 51 -7.42 -6.18 -7.37
CA ASN A 51 -7.45 -6.11 -5.92
C ASN A 51 -7.84 -4.70 -5.44
N THR A 52 -8.27 -4.61 -4.19
CA THR A 52 -8.72 -3.34 -3.61
C THR A 52 -7.88 -3.00 -2.38
N ILE A 53 -7.46 -1.74 -2.30
CA ILE A 53 -6.74 -1.25 -1.12
C ILE A 53 -7.77 -0.95 -0.03
N GLU A 54 -7.53 -1.46 1.18
CA GLU A 54 -8.41 -1.24 2.32
C GLU A 54 -8.07 0.05 3.05
N GLU A 55 -9.04 0.60 3.70
CA GLU A 55 -8.87 1.76 4.56
C GLU A 55 -8.52 1.38 5.99
#